data_ac3ce845e10be7caf481835f826614fb
#
_entry.id   ac3ce845e10be7caf481835f826614fb
#
_cell.length_a   1.000
_cell.length_b   1.000
_cell.length_c   1.000
_cell.angle_alpha   90.00
_cell.angle_beta   90.00
_cell.angle_gamma   90.00
#
_symmetry.space_group_name_H-M   'P 1'
#
loop_
_entity.id
_entity.type
_entity.pdbx_description
1 polymer ?
#
loop_
_entity_poly.entity_id
_entity_poly.type
_entity_poly.pdbx_seq_one_letter_code
_entity_poly.pdbx_strand_id
1 'polypeptide(L)'
;MKFLEAYYAIVKEVSTNGIIGVTEDGENVLTYDTPITMVIDSPTRRTKFPYGMGRTAADVYAYQVLNPVRNYDKSTSFSYTYGGRLRDFNGVDQLNVLVDRLTSSKSSRRAVVSFYDPVKDGASGEIPCLNHLQMRLVNRGGFDYLDCYVVFRSHDVLSAWFFNVYGIIAVMDKVRSGLPSAPGMGKLYITSNIPHIYYTRDADVLNKVMGEIKVEEQR
;
A
#
# COMPACT_ATOMS: atom_id res chain seq x y z
N MET A 1 10.14 11.37 3.76
CA MET A 1 11.07 10.80 2.76
C MET A 1 10.42 10.67 1.40
N LYS A 2 11.16 10.43 0.33
CA LYS A 2 10.61 10.12 -1.00
C LYS A 2 10.15 8.66 -1.08
N PHE A 3 9.36 8.34 -2.10
CA PHE A 3 8.75 7.01 -2.25
C PHE A 3 9.80 5.87 -2.34
N LEU A 4 10.78 5.98 -3.25
CA LEU A 4 11.81 4.95 -3.40
C LEU A 4 12.73 4.83 -2.16
N GLU A 5 13.04 5.96 -1.51
CA GLU A 5 13.79 5.98 -0.25
C GLU A 5 13.06 5.21 0.86
N ALA A 6 11.71 5.37 0.95
CA ALA A 6 10.90 4.65 1.92
C ALA A 6 10.90 3.14 1.65
N TYR A 7 10.85 2.72 0.38
CA TYR A 7 10.96 1.32 -0.01
C TYR A 7 12.32 0.73 0.40
N TYR A 8 13.42 1.41 0.05
CA TYR A 8 14.74 0.93 0.42
C TYR A 8 14.94 0.88 1.94
N ALA A 9 14.43 1.86 2.67
CA ALA A 9 14.55 1.89 4.12
C ALA A 9 13.83 0.71 4.79
N ILE A 10 12.60 0.39 4.37
CA ILE A 10 11.85 -0.72 4.98
C ILE A 10 12.44 -2.08 4.58
N VAL A 11 12.88 -2.27 3.33
CA VAL A 11 13.54 -3.51 2.90
C VAL A 11 14.84 -3.71 3.67
N LYS A 12 15.67 -2.67 3.82
CA LYS A 12 16.91 -2.73 4.58
C LYS A 12 16.64 -3.11 6.04
N GLU A 13 15.68 -2.46 6.68
CA GLU A 13 15.34 -2.70 8.08
C GLU A 13 14.96 -4.18 8.31
N VAL A 14 14.01 -4.69 7.51
CA VAL A 14 13.54 -6.08 7.66
C VAL A 14 14.63 -7.10 7.28
N SER A 15 15.42 -6.83 6.23
CA SER A 15 16.49 -7.75 5.84
C SER A 15 17.66 -7.81 6.82
N THR A 16 17.91 -6.73 7.56
CA THR A 16 19.03 -6.65 8.52
C THR A 16 18.63 -7.14 9.91
N ASN A 17 17.43 -6.81 10.36
CA ASN A 17 17.00 -6.99 11.75
C ASN A 17 15.81 -7.97 11.88
N GLY A 18 15.31 -8.54 10.77
CA GLY A 18 14.24 -9.53 10.79
C GLY A 18 14.66 -10.85 11.41
N ILE A 19 13.72 -11.52 12.04
CA ILE A 19 13.90 -12.84 12.68
C ILE A 19 13.50 -13.91 11.69
N ILE A 20 14.33 -14.94 11.54
CA ILE A 20 14.05 -16.10 10.69
C ILE A 20 12.88 -16.91 11.29
N GLY A 21 11.92 -17.23 10.46
CA GLY A 21 10.76 -18.04 10.80
C GLY A 21 10.20 -18.79 9.60
N VAL A 22 9.09 -19.46 9.83
CA VAL A 22 8.32 -20.19 8.80
C VAL A 22 6.86 -19.74 8.91
N THR A 23 6.22 -19.47 7.78
CA THR A 23 4.78 -19.11 7.74
C THR A 23 3.89 -20.36 7.96
N GLU A 24 2.58 -20.13 8.12
CA GLU A 24 1.57 -21.20 8.20
C GLU A 24 1.59 -22.11 6.96
N ASP A 25 1.96 -21.56 5.80
CA ASP A 25 2.06 -22.30 4.52
C ASP A 25 3.44 -22.96 4.31
N GLY A 26 4.34 -22.91 5.30
CA GLY A 26 5.67 -23.53 5.25
C GLY A 26 6.74 -22.72 4.52
N GLU A 27 6.49 -21.47 4.16
CA GLU A 27 7.45 -20.58 3.51
C GLU A 27 8.46 -19.98 4.50
N ASN A 28 9.73 -19.99 4.13
CA ASN A 28 10.78 -19.35 4.92
C ASN A 28 10.67 -17.82 4.84
N VAL A 29 10.65 -17.17 5.98
CA VAL A 29 10.40 -15.73 6.09
C VAL A 29 11.34 -15.07 7.09
N LEU A 30 11.80 -13.85 6.76
CA LEU A 30 12.33 -12.89 7.72
C LEU A 30 11.17 -12.01 8.18
N THR A 31 10.84 -12.00 9.45
CA THR A 31 9.78 -11.17 10.01
C THR A 31 10.37 -10.17 11.00
N TYR A 32 10.02 -8.90 10.84
CA TYR A 32 10.34 -7.88 11.83
C TYR A 32 9.20 -7.81 12.85
N ASP A 33 9.51 -7.96 14.12
CA ASP A 33 8.53 -8.16 15.20
C ASP A 33 7.86 -6.88 15.72
N THR A 34 8.24 -5.75 15.16
CA THR A 34 7.68 -4.43 15.51
C THR A 34 7.02 -3.78 14.30
N PRO A 35 5.83 -3.16 14.44
CA PRO A 35 5.21 -2.42 13.35
C PRO A 35 6.12 -1.30 12.83
N ILE A 36 6.22 -1.19 11.50
CA ILE A 36 6.98 -0.12 10.85
C ILE A 36 5.98 0.85 10.18
N THR A 37 6.14 2.14 10.49
CA THR A 37 5.39 3.21 9.80
C THR A 37 6.33 4.02 8.94
N MET A 38 6.10 3.99 7.62
CA MET A 38 6.78 4.84 6.65
C MET A 38 5.95 6.07 6.33
N VAL A 39 6.61 7.24 6.22
CA VAL A 39 5.97 8.50 5.86
C VAL A 39 6.57 9.02 4.57
N ILE A 40 5.74 9.09 3.52
CA ILE A 40 6.10 9.68 2.22
C ILE A 40 5.55 11.11 2.19
N ASP A 41 6.44 12.10 2.14
CA ASP A 41 6.07 13.51 2.29
C ASP A 41 5.36 14.10 1.07
N SER A 42 5.74 13.64 -0.13
CA SER A 42 5.13 14.06 -1.40
C SER A 42 4.96 12.85 -2.30
N PRO A 43 3.96 12.00 -2.03
CA PRO A 43 3.76 10.77 -2.77
C PRO A 43 3.47 11.06 -4.24
N THR A 44 4.21 10.39 -5.13
CA THR A 44 4.05 10.51 -6.58
C THR A 44 4.39 9.19 -7.27
N ARG A 45 3.66 8.89 -8.34
CA ARG A 45 3.97 7.76 -9.23
C ARG A 45 5.10 8.05 -10.22
N ARG A 46 5.63 9.29 -10.24
CA ARG A 46 6.85 9.65 -10.99
C ARG A 46 8.06 9.30 -10.14
N THR A 47 8.50 8.04 -10.22
CA THR A 47 9.62 7.51 -9.43
C THR A 47 10.47 6.58 -10.29
N LYS A 48 11.69 6.30 -9.85
CA LYS A 48 12.48 5.18 -10.34
C LYS A 48 11.88 3.89 -9.78
N PHE A 49 12.14 2.78 -10.44
CA PHE A 49 11.68 1.45 -10.05
C PHE A 49 12.88 0.65 -9.52
N PRO A 50 12.74 -0.05 -8.39
CA PRO A 50 13.77 -0.95 -7.90
C PRO A 50 13.91 -2.17 -8.81
N TYR A 51 15.00 -2.93 -8.63
CA TYR A 51 15.25 -4.15 -9.38
C TYR A 51 14.05 -5.10 -9.37
N GLY A 52 13.77 -5.71 -10.50
CA GLY A 52 12.65 -6.64 -10.68
C GLY A 52 11.27 -6.00 -10.84
N MET A 53 11.16 -4.68 -10.66
CA MET A 53 9.90 -3.95 -10.79
C MET A 53 9.92 -3.04 -12.00
N GLY A 54 8.76 -2.86 -12.65
CA GLY A 54 8.64 -2.05 -13.86
C GLY A 54 7.37 -1.22 -13.90
N ARG A 55 7.43 -0.10 -14.64
CA ARG A 55 6.32 0.84 -14.78
C ARG A 55 5.05 0.15 -15.29
N THR A 56 5.14 -0.67 -16.31
CA THR A 56 3.97 -1.35 -16.90
C THR A 56 3.24 -2.20 -15.87
N ALA A 57 3.98 -3.01 -15.10
CA ALA A 57 3.40 -3.83 -14.03
C ALA A 57 2.77 -2.97 -12.92
N ALA A 58 3.43 -1.87 -12.54
CA ALA A 58 2.92 -0.96 -11.53
C ALA A 58 1.65 -0.22 -12.00
N ASP A 59 1.58 0.19 -13.26
CA ASP A 59 0.39 0.84 -13.83
C ASP A 59 -0.79 -0.15 -13.95
N VAL A 60 -0.54 -1.41 -14.32
CA VAL A 60 -1.54 -2.48 -14.31
C VAL A 60 -2.05 -2.71 -12.88
N TYR A 61 -1.16 -2.81 -11.91
CA TYR A 61 -1.55 -2.97 -10.50
C TYR A 61 -2.40 -1.78 -10.00
N ALA A 62 -1.98 -0.54 -10.29
CA ALA A 62 -2.73 0.66 -9.93
C ALA A 62 -4.13 0.67 -10.56
N TYR A 63 -4.26 0.21 -11.82
CA TYR A 63 -5.55 0.04 -12.47
C TYR A 63 -6.42 -0.98 -11.74
N GLN A 64 -5.86 -2.13 -11.34
CA GLN A 64 -6.57 -3.18 -10.60
C GLN A 64 -7.05 -2.70 -9.22
N VAL A 65 -6.28 -1.86 -8.53
CA VAL A 65 -6.69 -1.27 -7.24
C VAL A 65 -7.82 -0.25 -7.40
N LEU A 66 -7.87 0.47 -8.52
CA LEU A 66 -8.91 1.48 -8.79
C LEU A 66 -10.21 0.90 -9.36
N ASN A 67 -10.21 -0.35 -9.82
CA ASN A 67 -11.34 -0.94 -10.53
C ASN A 67 -11.69 -2.31 -9.95
N PRO A 68 -12.97 -2.71 -9.98
CA PRO A 68 -13.42 -4.00 -9.47
C PRO A 68 -13.09 -5.12 -10.48
N VAL A 69 -11.82 -5.22 -10.86
CA VAL A 69 -11.36 -6.26 -11.78
C VAL A 69 -11.32 -7.58 -11.02
N ARG A 70 -11.98 -8.60 -11.55
CA ARG A 70 -11.85 -9.96 -11.04
C ARG A 70 -10.45 -10.48 -11.39
N ASN A 71 -9.84 -11.22 -10.47
CA ASN A 71 -8.56 -11.88 -10.74
C ASN A 71 -8.68 -12.78 -11.96
N TYR A 72 -8.03 -12.40 -13.06
CA TYR A 72 -7.94 -13.22 -14.27
C TYR A 72 -6.79 -14.23 -14.19
N ASP A 73 -5.86 -14.03 -13.27
CA ASP A 73 -4.76 -14.95 -13.06
C ASP A 73 -5.19 -16.09 -12.12
N LYS A 74 -5.42 -17.26 -12.71
CA LYS A 74 -5.77 -18.47 -11.96
C LYS A 74 -4.62 -18.96 -11.06
N SER A 75 -3.42 -18.39 -11.18
CA SER A 75 -2.26 -18.74 -10.32
C SER A 75 -2.28 -18.04 -8.96
N THR A 76 -3.05 -16.94 -8.84
CA THR A 76 -3.28 -16.25 -7.56
C THR A 76 -4.77 -16.31 -7.23
N SER A 77 -5.17 -17.37 -6.52
CA SER A 77 -6.57 -17.67 -6.22
C SER A 77 -7.13 -16.91 -5.01
N PHE A 78 -6.79 -15.64 -4.83
CA PHE A 78 -7.46 -14.85 -3.79
C PHE A 78 -8.93 -14.64 -4.15
N SER A 79 -9.83 -14.87 -3.19
CA SER A 79 -11.28 -14.66 -3.32
C SER A 79 -11.68 -13.19 -3.41
N TYR A 80 -10.73 -12.27 -3.23
CA TYR A 80 -10.92 -10.83 -3.26
C TYR A 80 -9.87 -10.10 -4.10
N THR A 81 -10.18 -8.85 -4.49
CA THR A 81 -9.20 -7.87 -4.97
C THR A 81 -9.36 -6.57 -4.19
N TYR A 82 -8.30 -5.77 -4.05
CA TYR A 82 -8.41 -4.46 -3.41
C TYR A 82 -9.35 -3.53 -4.18
N GLY A 83 -9.34 -3.59 -5.52
CA GLY A 83 -10.27 -2.83 -6.34
C GLY A 83 -11.72 -3.27 -6.14
N GLY A 84 -11.98 -4.57 -6.01
CA GLY A 84 -13.31 -5.08 -5.67
C GLY A 84 -13.78 -4.56 -4.31
N ARG A 85 -12.92 -4.64 -3.28
CA ARG A 85 -13.25 -4.11 -1.94
C ARG A 85 -13.41 -2.58 -1.94
N LEU A 86 -12.64 -1.85 -2.74
CA LEU A 86 -12.74 -0.39 -2.82
C LEU A 86 -13.99 0.07 -3.57
N ARG A 87 -14.36 -0.61 -4.67
CA ARG A 87 -15.35 -0.13 -5.63
C ARG A 87 -16.71 -0.83 -5.54
N ASP A 88 -16.76 -2.01 -4.93
CA ASP A 88 -17.99 -2.80 -4.79
C ASP A 88 -17.94 -3.67 -3.54
N PHE A 89 -17.77 -3.06 -2.38
CA PHE A 89 -17.73 -3.78 -1.12
C PHE A 89 -19.15 -3.95 -0.55
N ASN A 90 -19.72 -5.14 -0.75
CA ASN A 90 -21.14 -5.44 -0.40
C ASN A 90 -22.12 -4.42 -1.01
N GLY A 91 -21.90 -4.05 -2.28
CA GLY A 91 -22.72 -3.08 -3.00
C GLY A 91 -22.36 -1.61 -2.74
N VAL A 92 -21.30 -1.34 -1.99
CA VAL A 92 -20.86 0.03 -1.65
C VAL A 92 -19.59 0.40 -2.41
N ASP A 93 -19.64 1.47 -3.19
CA ASP A 93 -18.46 2.13 -3.75
C ASP A 93 -17.80 3.02 -2.68
N GLN A 94 -16.85 2.46 -1.93
CA GLN A 94 -16.19 3.15 -0.84
C GLN A 94 -15.34 4.35 -1.32
N LEU A 95 -14.86 4.34 -2.57
CA LEU A 95 -14.11 5.47 -3.12
C LEU A 95 -15.02 6.70 -3.31
N ASN A 96 -16.22 6.50 -3.82
CA ASN A 96 -17.21 7.58 -3.94
C ASN A 96 -17.63 8.09 -2.55
N VAL A 97 -17.81 7.18 -1.57
CA VAL A 97 -18.10 7.57 -0.18
C VAL A 97 -16.99 8.45 0.42
N LEU A 98 -15.70 8.16 0.12
CA LEU A 98 -14.59 9.03 0.53
C LEU A 98 -14.73 10.45 -0.04
N VAL A 99 -14.97 10.55 -1.35
CA VAL A 99 -15.12 11.85 -2.04
C VAL A 99 -16.30 12.62 -1.48
N ASP A 100 -17.48 11.99 -1.37
CA ASP A 100 -18.70 12.62 -0.85
C ASP A 100 -18.49 13.12 0.60
N ARG A 101 -17.83 12.32 1.43
CA ARG A 101 -17.57 12.67 2.82
C ARG A 101 -16.66 13.89 2.96
N LEU A 102 -15.57 13.92 2.17
CA LEU A 102 -14.61 15.03 2.18
C LEU A 102 -15.17 16.29 1.48
N THR A 103 -16.04 16.12 0.51
CA THR A 103 -16.77 17.23 -0.14
C THR A 103 -17.76 17.87 0.83
N SER A 104 -18.55 17.05 1.53
CA SER A 104 -19.56 17.52 2.49
C SER A 104 -18.93 18.15 3.74
N SER A 105 -17.75 17.70 4.14
CA SER A 105 -17.04 18.23 5.32
C SER A 105 -15.53 18.10 5.17
N LYS A 106 -14.86 19.21 4.93
CA LYS A 106 -13.39 19.26 4.82
C LYS A 106 -12.68 18.80 6.10
N SER A 107 -13.28 18.99 7.26
CA SER A 107 -12.73 18.58 8.56
C SER A 107 -13.09 17.15 8.94
N SER A 108 -13.73 16.40 8.07
CA SER A 108 -14.16 15.03 8.36
C SER A 108 -12.99 14.12 8.76
N ARG A 109 -13.20 13.36 9.82
CA ARG A 109 -12.33 12.26 10.27
C ARG A 109 -12.95 10.90 9.99
N ARG A 110 -14.05 10.88 9.18
CA ARG A 110 -14.88 9.70 8.91
C ARG A 110 -14.75 9.22 7.46
N ALA A 111 -13.76 9.74 6.70
CA ALA A 111 -13.47 9.31 5.35
C ALA A 111 -12.56 8.06 5.41
N VAL A 112 -13.19 6.90 5.60
CA VAL A 112 -12.55 5.61 5.91
C VAL A 112 -12.99 4.57 4.89
N VAL A 113 -12.08 3.68 4.50
CA VAL A 113 -12.31 2.46 3.72
C VAL A 113 -11.89 1.26 4.55
N SER A 114 -12.72 0.23 4.60
CA SER A 114 -12.39 -1.08 5.12
C SER A 114 -12.19 -2.07 3.97
N PHE A 115 -11.13 -2.86 4.05
CA PHE A 115 -10.89 -3.96 3.11
C PHE A 115 -11.22 -5.32 3.73
N TYR A 116 -11.25 -5.40 5.04
CA TYR A 116 -11.58 -6.60 5.79
C TYR A 116 -13.10 -6.75 5.97
N ASP A 117 -13.63 -7.91 5.61
CA ASP A 117 -15.00 -8.33 5.83
C ASP A 117 -15.01 -9.46 6.88
N PRO A 118 -15.41 -9.19 8.13
CA PRO A 118 -15.36 -10.20 9.19
C PRO A 118 -16.23 -11.43 8.91
N VAL A 119 -17.27 -11.27 8.09
CA VAL A 119 -18.18 -12.37 7.75
C VAL A 119 -17.58 -13.29 6.69
N LYS A 120 -17.06 -12.71 5.60
CA LYS A 120 -16.52 -13.48 4.47
C LYS A 120 -15.10 -13.95 4.71
N ASP A 121 -14.22 -13.04 5.14
CA ASP A 121 -12.79 -13.32 5.26
C ASP A 121 -12.50 -14.18 6.49
N GLY A 122 -13.23 -13.93 7.60
CA GLY A 122 -13.10 -14.77 8.81
C GLY A 122 -13.50 -16.22 8.60
N ALA A 123 -14.44 -16.48 7.68
CA ALA A 123 -14.87 -17.83 7.34
C ALA A 123 -13.95 -18.51 6.30
N SER A 124 -13.34 -17.73 5.39
CA SER A 124 -12.49 -18.28 4.32
C SER A 124 -11.03 -18.50 4.73
N GLY A 125 -10.57 -17.83 5.79
CA GLY A 125 -9.15 -17.77 6.14
C GLY A 125 -8.31 -16.86 5.25
N GLU A 126 -8.88 -16.30 4.18
CA GLU A 126 -8.21 -15.38 3.26
C GLU A 126 -8.41 -13.92 3.67
N ILE A 127 -7.67 -13.48 4.66
CA ILE A 127 -7.78 -12.11 5.19
C ILE A 127 -6.94 -11.15 4.36
N PRO A 128 -7.49 -10.04 3.81
CA PRO A 128 -6.72 -9.04 3.09
C PRO A 128 -5.54 -8.49 3.91
N CYS A 129 -4.37 -8.34 3.28
CA CYS A 129 -3.22 -7.73 3.95
C CYS A 129 -3.46 -6.23 4.20
N LEU A 130 -4.01 -5.52 3.22
CA LEU A 130 -4.50 -4.15 3.40
C LEU A 130 -5.85 -4.19 4.13
N ASN A 131 -5.90 -3.67 5.37
CA ASN A 131 -7.13 -3.70 6.17
C ASN A 131 -7.85 -2.36 6.19
N HIS A 132 -7.12 -1.25 6.25
CA HIS A 132 -7.67 0.06 6.54
C HIS A 132 -7.00 1.14 5.71
N LEU A 133 -7.82 2.05 5.19
CA LEU A 133 -7.35 3.29 4.58
C LEU A 133 -8.25 4.42 5.08
N GLN A 134 -7.63 5.53 5.51
CA GLN A 134 -8.33 6.75 5.89
C GLN A 134 -7.71 7.94 5.18
N MET A 135 -8.55 8.87 4.73
CA MET A 135 -8.08 10.13 4.17
C MET A 135 -8.65 11.33 4.93
N ARG A 136 -7.91 12.42 4.95
CA ARG A 136 -8.36 13.70 5.50
C ARG A 136 -7.75 14.87 4.76
N LEU A 137 -8.45 15.99 4.74
CA LEU A 137 -7.88 17.27 4.33
C LEU A 137 -7.17 17.93 5.50
N VAL A 138 -5.95 18.40 5.26
CA VAL A 138 -5.11 19.09 6.26
C VAL A 138 -4.69 20.43 5.69
N ASN A 139 -5.01 21.51 6.40
CA ASN A 139 -4.55 22.84 6.00
C ASN A 139 -3.10 23.03 6.45
N ARG A 140 -2.25 23.44 5.50
CA ARG A 140 -0.84 23.80 5.71
C ARG A 140 -0.56 25.11 5.01
N GLY A 141 -0.31 26.16 5.78
CA GLY A 141 0.02 27.48 5.23
C GLY A 141 -1.09 28.09 4.35
N GLY A 142 -2.35 27.86 4.65
CA GLY A 142 -3.50 28.36 3.91
C GLY A 142 -3.97 27.45 2.75
N PHE A 143 -3.26 26.36 2.45
CA PHE A 143 -3.60 25.41 1.40
C PHE A 143 -4.05 24.07 1.97
N ASP A 144 -5.07 23.47 1.38
CA ASP A 144 -5.57 22.14 1.75
C ASP A 144 -4.75 21.05 1.03
N TYR A 145 -4.36 20.02 1.76
CA TYR A 145 -3.66 18.84 1.27
C TYR A 145 -4.41 17.58 1.65
N LEU A 146 -4.45 16.58 0.78
CA LEU A 146 -5.06 15.29 1.05
C LEU A 146 -4.02 14.33 1.65
N ASP A 147 -4.07 14.11 2.97
CA ASP A 147 -3.27 13.08 3.64
C ASP A 147 -3.99 11.73 3.60
N CYS A 148 -3.19 10.65 3.56
CA CYS A 148 -3.68 9.28 3.57
C CYS A 148 -2.97 8.46 4.64
N TYR A 149 -3.72 7.64 5.37
CA TYR A 149 -3.26 6.73 6.43
C TYR A 149 -3.68 5.32 6.07
N VAL A 150 -2.73 4.40 6.05
CA VAL A 150 -2.93 3.03 5.58
C VAL A 150 -2.36 2.04 6.56
N VAL A 151 -3.08 0.95 6.80
CA VAL A 151 -2.64 -0.14 7.67
C VAL A 151 -2.71 -1.46 6.94
N PHE A 152 -1.57 -2.13 6.88
CA PHE A 152 -1.42 -3.52 6.46
C PHE A 152 -1.23 -4.41 7.69
N ARG A 153 -2.09 -5.45 7.85
CA ARG A 153 -1.93 -6.44 8.93
C ARG A 153 -0.64 -7.25 8.79
N SER A 154 -0.26 -7.55 7.55
CA SER A 154 0.93 -8.29 7.15
C SER A 154 1.41 -7.72 5.82
N HIS A 155 2.73 -7.56 5.61
CA HIS A 155 3.23 -6.86 4.45
C HIS A 155 4.54 -7.46 3.94
N ASP A 156 4.51 -8.11 2.78
CA ASP A 156 5.71 -8.47 2.04
C ASP A 156 6.38 -7.19 1.53
N VAL A 157 7.45 -6.78 2.23
CA VAL A 157 8.07 -5.48 1.96
C VAL A 157 9.00 -5.50 0.75
N LEU A 158 9.48 -6.66 0.33
CA LEU A 158 10.34 -6.79 -0.83
C LEU A 158 9.54 -6.79 -2.13
N SER A 159 8.53 -7.67 -2.23
CA SER A 159 7.87 -7.95 -3.51
C SER A 159 6.54 -7.21 -3.68
N ALA A 160 5.81 -6.90 -2.58
CA ALA A 160 4.48 -6.29 -2.67
C ALA A 160 4.42 -4.82 -2.27
N TRP A 161 5.21 -4.35 -1.28
CA TRP A 161 5.11 -3.02 -0.70
C TRP A 161 5.16 -1.89 -1.75
N PHE A 162 6.11 -1.97 -2.69
CA PHE A 162 6.26 -0.93 -3.72
C PHE A 162 5.01 -0.81 -4.61
N PHE A 163 4.48 -1.93 -5.08
CA PHE A 163 3.26 -1.95 -5.90
C PHE A 163 2.03 -1.50 -5.11
N ASN A 164 1.90 -1.94 -3.85
CA ASN A 164 0.81 -1.51 -2.97
C ASN A 164 0.81 0.01 -2.78
N VAL A 165 1.96 0.59 -2.47
CA VAL A 165 2.11 2.05 -2.31
C VAL A 165 1.83 2.78 -3.62
N TYR A 166 2.33 2.28 -4.74
CA TYR A 166 2.05 2.84 -6.07
C TYR A 166 0.55 2.87 -6.38
N GLY A 167 -0.16 1.78 -6.06
CA GLY A 167 -1.62 1.69 -6.18
C GLY A 167 -2.36 2.64 -5.25
N ILE A 168 -1.92 2.78 -3.99
CA ILE A 168 -2.50 3.72 -3.02
C ILE A 168 -2.32 5.16 -3.48
N ILE A 169 -1.16 5.53 -4.04
CA ILE A 169 -0.95 6.86 -4.62
C ILE A 169 -1.94 7.11 -5.76
N ALA A 170 -2.25 6.11 -6.58
CA ALA A 170 -3.29 6.23 -7.61
C ALA A 170 -4.69 6.46 -7.01
N VAL A 171 -5.01 5.81 -5.88
CA VAL A 171 -6.27 6.05 -5.15
C VAL A 171 -6.29 7.48 -4.60
N MET A 172 -5.19 7.97 -4.01
CA MET A 172 -5.08 9.36 -3.55
C MET A 172 -5.30 10.36 -4.70
N ASP A 173 -4.66 10.14 -5.86
CA ASP A 173 -4.83 10.97 -7.06
C ASP A 173 -6.31 10.98 -7.52
N LYS A 174 -6.97 9.82 -7.51
CA LYS A 174 -8.37 9.70 -7.92
C LYS A 174 -9.32 10.44 -6.98
N VAL A 175 -9.14 10.27 -5.66
CA VAL A 175 -9.94 11.01 -4.65
C VAL A 175 -9.69 12.50 -4.76
N ARG A 176 -8.43 12.93 -4.82
CA ARG A 176 -8.04 14.34 -4.96
C ARG A 176 -8.69 15.00 -6.17
N SER A 177 -8.69 14.31 -7.32
CA SER A 177 -9.30 14.81 -8.57
C SER A 177 -10.81 14.90 -8.51
N GLY A 178 -11.47 14.14 -7.63
CA GLY A 178 -12.90 14.17 -7.39
C GLY A 178 -13.36 15.27 -6.42
N LEU A 179 -12.42 15.91 -5.72
CA LEU A 179 -12.75 16.94 -4.72
C LEU A 179 -12.85 18.33 -5.35
N PRO A 180 -13.98 19.07 -5.19
CA PRO A 180 -14.16 20.42 -5.73
C PRO A 180 -13.10 21.43 -5.23
N SER A 181 -12.54 21.20 -4.05
CA SER A 181 -11.51 22.06 -3.46
C SER A 181 -10.13 21.92 -4.11
N ALA A 182 -9.93 20.96 -5.03
CA ALA A 182 -8.69 20.67 -5.72
C ALA A 182 -7.45 20.71 -4.79
N PRO A 183 -7.42 19.93 -3.69
CA PRO A 183 -6.34 19.99 -2.71
C PRO A 183 -5.00 19.54 -3.31
N GLY A 184 -3.89 19.96 -2.70
CA GLY A 184 -2.57 19.43 -3.01
C GLY A 184 -2.46 17.95 -2.59
N MET A 185 -1.47 17.25 -3.17
CA MET A 185 -1.08 15.93 -2.67
C MET A 185 -0.43 16.10 -1.28
N GLY A 186 -0.99 15.45 -0.28
CA GLY A 186 -0.52 15.49 1.09
C GLY A 186 0.49 14.37 1.38
N LYS A 187 0.60 13.98 2.65
CA LYS A 187 1.47 12.89 3.10
C LYS A 187 0.76 11.56 3.02
N LEU A 188 1.54 10.51 2.76
CA LEU A 188 1.09 9.12 2.84
C LEU A 188 1.80 8.43 4.01
N TYR A 189 1.01 7.94 4.97
CA TYR A 189 1.46 7.18 6.14
C TYR A 189 1.10 5.71 5.91
N ILE A 190 2.11 4.83 5.92
CA ILE A 190 1.92 3.40 5.68
C ILE A 190 2.44 2.64 6.90
N THR A 191 1.53 2.01 7.64
CA THR A 191 1.88 1.13 8.75
C THR A 191 1.80 -0.32 8.28
N SER A 192 2.92 -1.03 8.42
CA SER A 192 3.04 -2.47 8.20
C SER A 192 3.14 -3.12 9.58
N ASN A 193 2.08 -3.82 10.04
CA ASN A 193 2.07 -4.40 11.40
C ASN A 193 3.03 -5.56 11.52
N ILE A 194 3.07 -6.44 10.51
CA ILE A 194 4.00 -7.58 10.42
C ILE A 194 4.72 -7.47 9.09
N PRO A 195 5.76 -6.59 8.98
CA PRO A 195 6.57 -6.49 7.77
C PRO A 195 7.50 -7.70 7.67
N HIS A 196 7.58 -8.30 6.48
CA HIS A 196 8.35 -9.52 6.25
C HIS A 196 8.92 -9.62 4.84
N ILE A 197 9.88 -10.53 4.65
CA ILE A 197 10.50 -10.87 3.37
C ILE A 197 10.58 -12.38 3.23
N TYR A 198 10.10 -12.94 2.11
CA TYR A 198 10.28 -14.34 1.76
C TYR A 198 11.68 -14.57 1.20
N TYR A 199 12.67 -14.61 2.07
CA TYR A 199 14.09 -14.52 1.73
C TYR A 199 14.63 -15.69 0.92
N THR A 200 14.02 -16.87 0.99
CA THR A 200 14.41 -18.03 0.17
C THR A 200 13.79 -17.94 -1.22
N ARG A 201 12.49 -17.64 -1.29
CA ARG A 201 11.74 -17.50 -2.56
C ARG A 201 12.31 -16.36 -3.41
N ASP A 202 12.60 -15.22 -2.78
CA ASP A 202 12.96 -13.98 -3.46
C ASP A 202 14.46 -13.63 -3.30
N ALA A 203 15.34 -14.63 -3.07
CA ALA A 203 16.76 -14.44 -2.74
C ALA A 203 17.51 -13.58 -3.76
N ASP A 204 17.29 -13.83 -5.07
CA ASP A 204 17.97 -13.08 -6.14
C ASP A 204 17.55 -11.60 -6.17
N VAL A 205 16.23 -11.35 -6.01
CA VAL A 205 15.69 -9.98 -5.95
C VAL A 205 16.22 -9.25 -4.73
N LEU A 206 16.21 -9.91 -3.57
CA LEU A 206 16.74 -9.35 -2.33
C LEU A 206 18.21 -8.93 -2.46
N ASN A 207 19.05 -9.81 -3.00
CA ASN A 207 20.48 -9.52 -3.21
C ASN A 207 20.70 -8.30 -4.14
N LYS A 208 19.92 -8.20 -5.21
CA LYS A 208 20.00 -7.07 -6.16
C LYS A 208 19.52 -5.77 -5.55
N VAL A 209 18.39 -5.78 -4.84
CA VAL A 209 17.83 -4.60 -4.16
C VAL A 209 18.79 -4.12 -3.05
N MET A 210 19.37 -5.03 -2.28
CA MET A 210 20.38 -4.68 -1.28
C MET A 210 21.65 -4.07 -1.91
N GLY A 211 22.01 -4.50 -3.11
CA GLY A 211 23.07 -3.88 -3.92
C GLY A 211 22.74 -2.44 -4.32
N GLU A 212 21.51 -2.19 -4.77
CA GLU A 212 21.03 -0.83 -5.10
C GLU A 212 21.04 0.08 -3.86
N ILE A 213 20.59 -0.41 -2.71
CA ILE A 213 20.61 0.33 -1.43
C ILE A 213 22.02 0.79 -1.08
N LYS A 214 23.01 -0.10 -1.15
CA LYS A 214 24.42 0.23 -0.88
C LYS A 214 24.96 1.33 -1.80
N VAL A 215 24.59 1.31 -3.07
CA VAL A 215 25.00 2.34 -4.04
C VAL A 215 24.35 3.70 -3.74
N GLU A 216 23.07 3.71 -3.35
CA GLU A 216 22.39 4.97 -3.00
C GLU A 216 22.92 5.59 -1.69
N GLU A 217 23.37 4.78 -0.73
CA GLU A 217 23.96 5.27 0.53
C GLU A 217 25.36 5.88 0.37
N GLN A 218 26.05 5.60 -0.73
CA GLN A 218 27.37 6.14 -1.05
C GLN A 218 27.31 7.48 -1.83
N ARG A 219 26.12 7.94 -2.21
CA ARG A 219 25.88 9.21 -2.94
C ARG A 219 25.54 10.37 -2.01
#